data_7ac96f40ce855f4b4ff8e757551c78e8
#
_entry.id   7ac96f40ce855f4b4ff8e757551c78e8
#
_cell.length_a   1.000
_cell.length_b   1.000
_cell.length_c   1.000
_cell.angle_alpha   90.00
_cell.angle_beta   90.00
_cell.angle_gamma   90.00
#
_symmetry.space_group_name_H-M   'P 1'
#
loop_
_entity.id
_entity.type
_entity.pdbx_description
1 polymer ?
#
loop_
_entity_poly.entity_id
_entity_poly.type
_entity_poly.pdbx_seq_one_letter_code
_entity_poly.pdbx_strand_id
1 'polypeptide(L)'
;MKLSMNEATALNCQAMSLEQDILLCEKYGYDMIEPRTMDRMRDYLADHSIDELADFFKAHNIAPLAFNTLCFFNNRSPEGYRGVLDELKQMCEWGQKIGCKTVITVPTVSLNKVTRSEIHKSAISCLKEMGKLAADYGMRISVEFIGHPAASINTFGEAYEIIQAVDRDNVGITLDCFHFHGMDSKIDDLAKADGKKIFIVHLNDTEDFPIGSLLDEDRLWPGTGCINLDEIFQTLKKIGWAQDVVSLELFRPEYYRMNPNDVYRIGKEHADAVIKKNF
;
A
#
# COMPACT_ATOMS: atom_id res chain seq x y z
N MET A 1 0.40 17.06 -7.24
CA MET A 1 0.28 15.67 -6.68
C MET A 1 1.23 15.52 -5.52
N LYS A 2 0.80 14.92 -4.43
CA LYS A 2 1.64 14.61 -3.26
C LYS A 2 2.42 13.32 -3.49
N LEU A 3 3.60 13.23 -2.90
CA LEU A 3 4.41 12.02 -2.91
C LEU A 3 4.64 11.51 -1.49
N SER A 4 4.33 10.26 -1.28
CA SER A 4 4.64 9.51 -0.06
C SER A 4 5.83 8.57 -0.29
N MET A 5 6.54 8.28 0.78
CA MET A 5 7.54 7.21 0.85
C MET A 5 6.96 6.03 1.64
N ASN A 6 6.98 4.84 1.06
CA ASN A 6 6.72 3.63 1.83
C ASN A 6 8.06 3.14 2.42
N GLU A 7 8.08 2.87 3.72
CA GLU A 7 9.29 2.42 4.43
C GLU A 7 9.90 1.13 3.86
N ALA A 8 9.12 0.33 3.11
CA ALA A 8 9.63 -0.84 2.39
C ALA A 8 10.84 -0.49 1.49
N THR A 9 10.84 0.69 0.88
CA THR A 9 11.87 1.14 -0.05
C THR A 9 13.25 1.27 0.58
N ALA A 10 13.33 1.53 1.89
CA ALA A 10 14.57 1.63 2.66
C ALA A 10 14.64 0.64 3.84
N LEU A 11 13.78 -0.39 3.85
CA LEU A 11 13.54 -1.26 5.01
C LEU A 11 14.82 -1.88 5.58
N ASN A 12 15.67 -2.41 4.72
CA ASN A 12 16.90 -3.09 5.11
C ASN A 12 18.16 -2.22 4.90
N CYS A 13 18.01 -0.91 4.70
CA CYS A 13 19.14 0.01 4.71
C CYS A 13 19.75 0.09 6.12
N GLN A 14 21.07 0.32 6.15
CA GLN A 14 21.80 0.35 7.41
C GLN A 14 21.38 1.55 8.30
N ALA A 15 21.23 1.31 9.59
CA ALA A 15 21.00 2.32 10.62
C ALA A 15 19.72 3.16 10.42
N MET A 16 18.65 2.54 9.93
CA MET A 16 17.35 3.19 9.75
C MET A 16 16.38 2.88 10.90
N SER A 17 15.59 3.87 11.26
CA SER A 17 14.45 3.79 12.19
C SER A 17 13.28 4.59 11.62
N LEU A 18 12.09 4.46 12.19
CA LEU A 18 10.91 5.26 11.78
C LEU A 18 11.21 6.77 11.84
N GLU A 19 11.92 7.24 12.87
CA GLU A 19 12.30 8.65 12.99
C GLU A 19 13.27 9.08 11.88
N GLN A 20 14.26 8.22 11.55
CA GLN A 20 15.17 8.49 10.43
C GLN A 20 14.44 8.53 9.09
N ASP A 21 13.47 7.64 8.88
CA ASP A 21 12.62 7.64 7.68
C ASP A 21 11.83 8.96 7.56
N ILE A 22 11.21 9.44 8.64
CA ILE A 22 10.49 10.72 8.68
C ILE A 22 11.44 11.91 8.39
N LEU A 23 12.62 11.95 9.00
CA LEU A 23 13.61 13.01 8.79
C LEU A 23 14.13 13.02 7.35
N LEU A 24 14.34 11.85 6.73
CA LEU A 24 14.76 11.77 5.33
C LEU A 24 13.62 12.14 4.38
N CYS A 25 12.38 11.79 4.69
CA CYS A 25 11.22 12.27 3.94
C CYS A 25 11.17 13.80 3.93
N GLU A 26 11.27 14.44 5.10
CA GLU A 26 11.28 15.90 5.21
C GLU A 26 12.46 16.53 4.45
N LYS A 27 13.66 15.98 4.63
CA LYS A 27 14.89 16.46 3.98
C LYS A 27 14.80 16.46 2.46
N TYR A 28 14.21 15.41 1.87
CA TYR A 28 14.13 15.25 0.42
C TYR A 28 12.80 15.73 -0.17
N GLY A 29 11.91 16.30 0.65
CA GLY A 29 10.68 16.93 0.17
C GLY A 29 9.58 15.94 -0.24
N TYR A 30 9.48 14.82 0.45
CA TYR A 30 8.26 14.02 0.44
C TYR A 30 7.18 14.72 1.28
N ASP A 31 5.93 14.49 0.95
CA ASP A 31 4.79 15.07 1.69
C ASP A 31 4.30 14.13 2.80
N MET A 32 4.46 12.82 2.60
CA MET A 32 3.88 11.79 3.44
C MET A 32 4.81 10.59 3.57
N ILE A 33 4.47 9.71 4.53
CA ILE A 33 5.12 8.41 4.74
C ILE A 33 4.07 7.32 4.98
N GLU A 34 4.36 6.08 4.59
CA GLU A 34 3.62 4.89 5.01
C GLU A 34 4.42 4.12 6.06
N PRO A 35 4.07 4.25 7.36
CA PRO A 35 4.71 3.47 8.41
C PRO A 35 4.40 1.98 8.27
N ARG A 36 5.45 1.16 8.34
CA ARG A 36 5.34 -0.30 8.37
C ARG A 36 5.11 -0.78 9.79
N THR A 37 3.90 -1.26 10.05
CA THR A 37 3.47 -1.64 11.39
C THR A 37 4.18 -2.86 11.95
N MET A 38 4.59 -3.79 11.08
CA MET A 38 5.25 -5.06 11.45
C MET A 38 6.75 -4.92 11.70
N ASP A 39 7.35 -3.81 11.26
CA ASP A 39 8.80 -3.56 11.31
C ASP A 39 9.10 -2.30 12.11
N ARG A 40 9.31 -1.18 11.44
CA ARG A 40 9.75 0.10 12.01
C ARG A 40 8.86 0.61 13.14
N MET A 41 7.55 0.58 12.93
CA MET A 41 6.62 1.08 13.95
C MET A 41 6.59 0.19 15.19
N ARG A 42 6.63 -1.15 15.01
CA ARG A 42 6.74 -2.09 16.12
C ARG A 42 8.03 -1.84 16.93
N ASP A 43 9.16 -1.68 16.21
CA ASP A 43 10.45 -1.47 16.85
C ASP A 43 10.51 -0.14 17.60
N TYR A 44 9.92 0.93 17.03
CA TYR A 44 9.76 2.21 17.71
C TYR A 44 8.90 2.09 18.99
N LEU A 45 7.74 1.43 18.89
CA LEU A 45 6.80 1.28 20.02
C LEU A 45 7.28 0.30 21.11
N ALA A 46 8.41 -0.39 20.91
CA ALA A 46 9.03 -1.19 21.97
C ALA A 46 9.61 -0.31 23.10
N ASP A 47 10.09 0.88 22.75
CA ASP A 47 10.77 1.80 23.67
C ASP A 47 10.04 3.15 23.81
N HIS A 48 9.06 3.44 22.95
CA HIS A 48 8.33 4.70 22.89
C HIS A 48 6.82 4.49 22.85
N SER A 49 6.08 5.51 23.23
CA SER A 49 4.61 5.52 23.16
C SER A 49 4.11 6.05 21.81
N ILE A 50 2.85 5.73 21.47
CA ILE A 50 2.18 6.30 20.29
C ILE A 50 1.96 7.83 20.42
N ASP A 51 1.88 8.35 21.65
CA ASP A 51 1.74 9.79 21.89
C ASP A 51 3.04 10.52 21.58
N GLU A 52 4.20 9.94 21.90
CA GLU A 52 5.52 10.46 21.49
C GLU A 52 5.66 10.46 19.96
N LEU A 53 5.20 9.40 19.27
CA LEU A 53 5.17 9.37 17.82
C LEU A 53 4.26 10.45 17.23
N ALA A 54 3.10 10.69 17.85
CA ALA A 54 2.19 11.76 17.44
C ALA A 54 2.83 13.15 17.57
N ASP A 55 3.59 13.37 18.64
CA ASP A 55 4.32 14.63 18.85
C ASP A 55 5.49 14.77 17.87
N PHE A 56 6.16 13.65 17.53
CA PHE A 56 7.19 13.64 16.50
C PHE A 56 6.64 14.02 15.11
N PHE A 57 5.53 13.44 14.69
CA PHE A 57 4.86 13.83 13.44
C PHE A 57 4.45 15.32 13.43
N LYS A 58 3.95 15.86 14.56
CA LYS A 58 3.58 17.29 14.66
C LYS A 58 4.79 18.22 14.55
N ALA A 59 5.97 17.77 14.96
CA ALA A 59 7.21 18.57 14.90
C ALA A 59 7.82 18.60 13.49
N HIS A 60 7.36 17.74 12.59
CA HIS A 60 7.88 17.58 11.22
C HIS A 60 6.77 17.78 10.18
N ASN A 61 7.15 18.26 8.98
CA ASN A 61 6.19 18.49 7.87
C ASN A 61 5.85 17.21 7.09
N ILE A 62 5.80 16.07 7.74
CA ILE A 62 5.47 14.77 7.14
C ILE A 62 4.20 14.24 7.77
N ALA A 63 3.23 13.84 6.94
CA ALA A 63 2.00 13.22 7.42
C ALA A 63 2.00 11.69 7.18
N PRO A 64 1.45 10.88 8.09
CA PRO A 64 1.26 9.47 7.81
C PRO A 64 0.14 9.27 6.79
N LEU A 65 0.43 8.58 5.68
CA LEU A 65 -0.54 8.30 4.60
C LEU A 65 -1.44 7.13 4.96
N ALA A 66 -0.82 5.99 5.26
CA ALA A 66 -1.49 4.74 5.58
C ALA A 66 -0.59 3.85 6.43
N PHE A 67 -1.19 3.00 7.25
CA PHE A 67 -0.47 1.88 7.86
C PHE A 67 -0.27 0.77 6.82
N ASN A 68 0.95 0.35 6.61
CA ASN A 68 1.35 -0.74 5.75
C ASN A 68 1.97 -1.86 6.61
N THR A 69 1.35 -3.00 6.84
CA THR A 69 0.07 -3.43 6.31
C THR A 69 -0.60 -4.45 7.26
N LEU A 70 -1.90 -4.52 7.24
CA LEU A 70 -2.66 -5.58 7.92
C LEU A 70 -2.71 -6.83 7.02
N CYS A 71 -2.02 -7.90 7.43
CA CYS A 71 -1.79 -9.07 6.58
C CYS A 71 -2.89 -10.13 6.66
N PHE A 72 -3.19 -10.71 5.47
CA PHE A 72 -3.89 -11.98 5.32
C PHE A 72 -5.29 -12.01 5.95
N PHE A 73 -6.15 -11.09 5.51
CA PHE A 73 -7.45 -10.85 6.14
C PHE A 73 -8.51 -11.91 5.83
N ASN A 74 -8.45 -12.60 4.69
CA ASN A 74 -9.50 -13.53 4.24
C ASN A 74 -9.13 -15.01 4.41
N ASN A 75 -10.14 -15.90 4.42
CA ASN A 75 -9.98 -17.36 4.50
C ASN A 75 -9.18 -17.83 5.73
N ARG A 76 -9.33 -17.13 6.84
CA ARG A 76 -8.73 -17.47 8.13
C ARG A 76 -9.65 -18.36 8.96
N SER A 77 -9.07 -19.09 9.92
CA SER A 77 -9.89 -19.69 10.99
C SER A 77 -10.61 -18.60 11.80
N PRO A 78 -11.70 -18.91 12.51
CA PRO A 78 -12.39 -17.93 13.34
C PRO A 78 -11.48 -17.24 14.38
N GLU A 79 -10.51 -17.97 14.93
CA GLU A 79 -9.49 -17.44 15.85
C GLU A 79 -8.50 -16.52 15.13
N GLY A 80 -7.97 -16.98 13.99
CA GLY A 80 -7.06 -16.15 13.19
C GLY A 80 -7.71 -14.87 12.69
N TYR A 81 -8.99 -14.90 12.34
CA TYR A 81 -9.72 -13.71 11.92
C TYR A 81 -9.98 -12.74 13.09
N ARG A 82 -10.25 -13.25 14.30
CA ARG A 82 -10.31 -12.38 15.49
C ARG A 82 -9.00 -11.62 15.70
N GLY A 83 -7.84 -12.30 15.53
CA GLY A 83 -6.55 -11.62 15.59
C GLY A 83 -6.41 -10.49 14.58
N VAL A 84 -6.92 -10.68 13.34
CA VAL A 84 -6.95 -9.61 12.31
C VAL A 84 -7.79 -8.41 12.77
N LEU A 85 -8.96 -8.65 13.39
CA LEU A 85 -9.82 -7.57 13.90
C LEU A 85 -9.20 -6.85 15.10
N ASP A 86 -8.52 -7.57 15.99
CA ASP A 86 -7.82 -6.99 17.14
C ASP A 86 -6.66 -6.10 16.68
N GLU A 87 -5.89 -6.55 15.70
CA GLU A 87 -4.81 -5.78 15.08
C GLU A 87 -5.36 -4.54 14.35
N LEU A 88 -6.42 -4.69 13.55
CA LEU A 88 -7.10 -3.56 12.91
C LEU A 88 -7.56 -2.51 13.93
N LYS A 89 -8.16 -2.95 15.03
CA LYS A 89 -8.61 -2.05 16.10
C LYS A 89 -7.42 -1.27 16.68
N GLN A 90 -6.33 -1.95 16.95
CA GLN A 90 -5.10 -1.31 17.43
C GLN A 90 -4.57 -0.27 16.44
N MET A 91 -4.52 -0.60 15.14
CA MET A 91 -4.12 0.37 14.10
C MET A 91 -5.08 1.56 14.05
N CYS A 92 -6.38 1.34 14.21
CA CYS A 92 -7.37 2.43 14.26
C CYS A 92 -7.15 3.35 15.47
N GLU A 93 -6.86 2.81 16.65
CA GLU A 93 -6.53 3.57 17.85
C GLU A 93 -5.24 4.39 17.66
N TRP A 94 -4.20 3.80 17.06
CA TRP A 94 -2.97 4.52 16.69
C TRP A 94 -3.24 5.62 15.66
N GLY A 95 -4.06 5.31 14.65
CA GLY A 95 -4.39 6.26 13.58
C GLY A 95 -5.06 7.54 14.11
N GLN A 96 -5.95 7.42 15.10
CA GLN A 96 -6.55 8.58 15.75
C GLN A 96 -5.51 9.47 16.45
N LYS A 97 -4.44 8.88 16.99
CA LYS A 97 -3.38 9.59 17.68
C LYS A 97 -2.45 10.34 16.73
N ILE A 98 -1.95 9.63 15.69
CA ILE A 98 -0.96 10.20 14.75
C ILE A 98 -1.59 10.88 13.54
N GLY A 99 -2.91 10.83 13.37
CA GLY A 99 -3.61 11.43 12.24
C GLY A 99 -3.62 10.56 10.96
N CYS A 100 -3.22 9.30 11.04
CA CYS A 100 -3.36 8.33 9.94
C CYS A 100 -4.81 7.91 9.78
N LYS A 101 -5.32 7.85 8.54
CA LYS A 101 -6.73 7.54 8.27
C LYS A 101 -6.95 6.30 7.39
N THR A 102 -5.89 5.61 7.02
CA THR A 102 -5.99 4.47 6.10
C THR A 102 -5.20 3.29 6.65
N VAL A 103 -5.81 2.10 6.59
CA VAL A 103 -5.12 0.83 6.78
C VAL A 103 -5.10 0.11 5.44
N ILE A 104 -3.91 -0.19 4.93
CA ILE A 104 -3.74 -1.08 3.79
C ILE A 104 -3.86 -2.51 4.31
N THR A 105 -4.57 -3.36 3.58
CA THR A 105 -4.68 -4.79 3.90
C THR A 105 -4.44 -5.64 2.67
N VAL A 106 -3.73 -6.75 2.85
CA VAL A 106 -3.38 -7.70 1.78
C VAL A 106 -4.11 -9.03 1.96
N PRO A 107 -4.47 -9.70 0.84
CA PRO A 107 -5.15 -10.97 0.87
C PRO A 107 -4.23 -12.11 1.33
N THR A 108 -4.84 -13.21 1.77
CA THR A 108 -4.11 -14.42 2.14
C THR A 108 -3.45 -15.05 0.91
N VAL A 109 -2.25 -15.57 1.11
CA VAL A 109 -1.48 -16.28 0.08
C VAL A 109 -1.44 -17.79 0.34
N SER A 110 -1.11 -18.57 -0.69
CA SER A 110 -0.87 -20.03 -0.60
C SER A 110 -2.06 -20.82 -0.05
N LEU A 111 -3.29 -20.44 -0.40
CA LEU A 111 -4.50 -21.17 -0.06
C LEU A 111 -4.55 -22.50 -0.80
N ASN A 112 -4.82 -23.59 -0.07
CA ASN A 112 -4.98 -24.93 -0.62
C ASN A 112 -6.43 -25.41 -0.49
N LYS A 113 -6.95 -26.04 -1.54
CA LYS A 113 -8.30 -26.65 -1.56
C LYS A 113 -9.43 -25.64 -1.26
N VAL A 114 -9.28 -24.40 -1.71
CA VAL A 114 -10.26 -23.33 -1.58
C VAL A 114 -10.68 -22.90 -2.99
N THR A 115 -11.98 -22.81 -3.24
CA THR A 115 -12.51 -22.36 -4.52
C THR A 115 -12.52 -20.82 -4.63
N ARG A 116 -12.51 -20.28 -5.85
CA ARG A 116 -12.65 -18.82 -6.08
C ARG A 116 -13.92 -18.25 -5.41
N SER A 117 -15.04 -18.98 -5.48
CA SER A 117 -16.29 -18.56 -4.83
C SER A 117 -16.15 -18.45 -3.30
N GLU A 118 -15.42 -19.36 -2.68
CA GLU A 118 -15.15 -19.29 -1.22
C GLU A 118 -14.22 -18.13 -0.87
N ILE A 119 -13.20 -17.87 -1.70
CA ILE A 119 -12.32 -16.71 -1.54
C ILE A 119 -13.13 -15.41 -1.58
N HIS A 120 -13.95 -15.22 -2.63
CA HIS A 120 -14.79 -14.02 -2.77
C HIS A 120 -15.75 -13.84 -1.60
N LYS A 121 -16.47 -14.91 -1.20
CA LYS A 121 -17.40 -14.85 -0.07
C LYS A 121 -16.70 -14.47 1.23
N SER A 122 -15.54 -15.06 1.49
CA SER A 122 -14.73 -14.74 2.66
C SER A 122 -14.25 -13.30 2.63
N ALA A 123 -13.65 -12.86 1.52
CA ALA A 123 -13.13 -11.51 1.37
C ALA A 123 -14.23 -10.45 1.55
N ILE A 124 -15.39 -10.63 0.90
CA ILE A 124 -16.53 -9.71 1.02
C ILE A 124 -17.01 -9.64 2.46
N SER A 125 -17.17 -10.79 3.14
CA SER A 125 -17.62 -10.83 4.54
C SER A 125 -16.64 -10.12 5.47
N CYS A 126 -15.35 -10.45 5.37
CA CYS A 126 -14.30 -9.84 6.19
C CYS A 126 -14.22 -8.31 5.95
N LEU A 127 -14.22 -7.86 4.71
CA LEU A 127 -14.10 -6.44 4.39
C LEU A 127 -15.34 -5.63 4.82
N LYS A 128 -16.53 -6.22 4.82
CA LYS A 128 -17.74 -5.57 5.38
C LYS A 128 -17.58 -5.32 6.88
N GLU A 129 -17.07 -6.31 7.61
CA GLU A 129 -16.87 -6.20 9.07
C GLU A 129 -15.71 -5.26 9.41
N MET A 130 -14.55 -5.42 8.72
CA MET A 130 -13.39 -4.53 8.88
C MET A 130 -13.75 -3.08 8.55
N GLY A 131 -14.48 -2.85 7.45
CA GLY A 131 -14.94 -1.52 7.08
C GLY A 131 -15.90 -0.90 8.09
N LYS A 132 -16.77 -1.72 8.74
CA LYS A 132 -17.62 -1.26 9.83
C LYS A 132 -16.78 -0.84 11.04
N LEU A 133 -15.85 -1.70 11.47
CA LEU A 133 -14.96 -1.41 12.60
C LEU A 133 -14.15 -0.13 12.34
N ALA A 134 -13.51 0.00 11.16
CA ALA A 134 -12.73 1.17 10.82
C ALA A 134 -13.56 2.46 10.78
N ALA A 135 -14.82 2.39 10.35
CA ALA A 135 -15.74 3.55 10.31
C ALA A 135 -15.99 4.14 11.71
N ASP A 136 -16.06 3.30 12.75
CA ASP A 136 -16.24 3.75 14.15
C ASP A 136 -15.08 4.65 14.62
N TYR A 137 -13.91 4.56 13.96
CA TYR A 137 -12.73 5.38 14.20
C TYR A 137 -12.51 6.47 13.13
N GLY A 138 -13.42 6.61 12.17
CA GLY A 138 -13.28 7.56 11.05
C GLY A 138 -12.19 7.14 10.06
N MET A 139 -11.87 5.85 10.00
CA MET A 139 -10.82 5.30 9.14
C MET A 139 -11.39 4.53 7.94
N ARG A 140 -10.52 4.29 6.95
CA ARG A 140 -10.83 3.54 5.75
C ARG A 140 -9.88 2.35 5.58
N ILE A 141 -10.35 1.33 4.88
CA ILE A 141 -9.61 0.13 4.51
C ILE A 141 -9.27 0.20 3.03
N SER A 142 -8.01 0.03 2.69
CA SER A 142 -7.51 -0.02 1.32
C SER A 142 -6.98 -1.42 1.00
N VAL A 143 -7.66 -2.14 0.13
CA VAL A 143 -7.25 -3.50 -0.26
C VAL A 143 -6.17 -3.41 -1.33
N GLU A 144 -5.02 -3.94 -1.06
CA GLU A 144 -3.96 -4.16 -2.03
C GLU A 144 -4.01 -5.61 -2.51
N PHE A 145 -4.36 -5.81 -3.77
CA PHE A 145 -4.25 -7.13 -4.41
C PHE A 145 -2.77 -7.44 -4.68
N ILE A 146 -2.38 -8.70 -4.56
CA ILE A 146 -0.99 -9.10 -4.73
C ILE A 146 -0.80 -9.79 -6.07
N GLY A 147 -0.10 -9.17 -6.99
CA GLY A 147 0.14 -9.64 -8.36
C GLY A 147 1.06 -10.86 -8.44
N HIS A 148 0.69 -11.94 -7.76
CA HIS A 148 1.43 -13.19 -7.71
C HIS A 148 0.46 -14.39 -7.74
N PRO A 149 0.81 -15.50 -8.44
CA PRO A 149 -0.08 -16.67 -8.58
C PRO A 149 -0.53 -17.30 -7.26
N ALA A 150 0.27 -17.19 -6.20
CA ALA A 150 -0.06 -17.72 -4.88
C ALA A 150 -1.07 -16.87 -4.10
N ALA A 151 -1.34 -15.64 -4.50
CA ALA A 151 -2.25 -14.76 -3.79
C ALA A 151 -3.72 -15.11 -4.09
N SER A 152 -4.56 -15.02 -3.08
CA SER A 152 -5.99 -15.35 -3.20
C SER A 152 -6.77 -14.32 -4.01
N ILE A 153 -6.34 -13.06 -4.02
CA ILE A 153 -6.87 -11.96 -4.84
C ILE A 153 -5.64 -11.36 -5.53
N ASN A 154 -5.51 -11.58 -6.84
CA ASN A 154 -4.25 -11.31 -7.53
C ASN A 154 -4.35 -10.45 -8.79
N THR A 155 -5.53 -9.95 -9.12
CA THR A 155 -5.73 -8.98 -10.20
C THR A 155 -6.57 -7.81 -9.74
N PHE A 156 -6.39 -6.67 -10.41
CA PHE A 156 -7.21 -5.48 -10.16
C PHE A 156 -8.71 -5.75 -10.39
N GLY A 157 -9.07 -6.42 -11.47
CA GLY A 157 -10.48 -6.71 -11.81
C GLY A 157 -11.17 -7.51 -10.71
N GLU A 158 -10.53 -8.56 -10.21
CA GLU A 158 -11.06 -9.37 -9.10
C GLU A 158 -11.20 -8.55 -7.81
N ALA A 159 -10.18 -7.77 -7.45
CA ALA A 159 -10.23 -6.89 -6.29
C ALA A 159 -11.38 -5.88 -6.40
N TYR A 160 -11.57 -5.29 -7.58
CA TYR A 160 -12.62 -4.32 -7.80
C TYR A 160 -14.03 -4.92 -7.73
N GLU A 161 -14.25 -6.12 -8.27
CA GLU A 161 -15.52 -6.86 -8.11
C GLU A 161 -15.86 -7.12 -6.64
N ILE A 162 -14.85 -7.50 -5.83
CA ILE A 162 -15.01 -7.69 -4.39
C ILE A 162 -15.39 -6.37 -3.71
N ILE A 163 -14.70 -5.27 -4.01
CA ILE A 163 -14.98 -3.95 -3.43
C ILE A 163 -16.38 -3.47 -3.78
N GLN A 164 -16.84 -3.69 -5.01
CA GLN A 164 -18.22 -3.38 -5.42
C GLN A 164 -19.24 -4.18 -4.58
N ALA A 165 -18.99 -5.48 -4.35
CA ALA A 165 -19.88 -6.33 -3.55
C ALA A 165 -19.83 -6.01 -2.05
N VAL A 166 -18.75 -5.44 -1.56
CA VAL A 166 -18.63 -4.91 -0.18
C VAL A 166 -19.54 -3.71 0.03
N ASP A 167 -19.67 -2.83 -0.98
CA ASP A 167 -20.58 -1.67 -1.02
C ASP A 167 -20.47 -0.76 0.23
N ARG A 168 -19.23 -0.32 0.53
CA ARG A 168 -18.94 0.63 1.62
C ARG A 168 -18.03 1.74 1.13
N ASP A 169 -18.35 2.99 1.45
CA ASP A 169 -17.56 4.15 1.00
C ASP A 169 -16.16 4.18 1.58
N ASN A 170 -15.97 3.63 2.78
CA ASN A 170 -14.69 3.57 3.45
C ASN A 170 -13.87 2.29 3.16
N VAL A 171 -14.26 1.51 2.13
CA VAL A 171 -13.49 0.36 1.64
C VAL A 171 -13.18 0.58 0.16
N GLY A 172 -11.90 0.52 -0.19
CA GLY A 172 -11.41 0.78 -1.53
C GLY A 172 -10.14 0.00 -1.84
N ILE A 173 -9.38 0.44 -2.83
CA ILE A 173 -8.22 -0.27 -3.39
C ILE A 173 -6.96 0.58 -3.26
N THR A 174 -5.86 -0.06 -2.89
CA THR A 174 -4.51 0.37 -3.22
C THR A 174 -4.13 -0.28 -4.55
N LEU A 175 -3.90 0.55 -5.57
CA LEU A 175 -3.41 0.10 -6.87
C LEU A 175 -1.88 0.18 -6.85
N ASP A 176 -1.24 -0.98 -6.71
CA ASP A 176 0.20 -1.10 -6.88
C ASP A 176 0.53 -1.39 -8.35
N CYS A 177 1.39 -0.58 -8.97
CA CYS A 177 1.72 -0.71 -10.39
C CYS A 177 2.45 -2.04 -10.69
N PHE A 178 3.32 -2.50 -9.79
CA PHE A 178 4.00 -3.79 -9.91
C PHE A 178 3.00 -4.94 -9.84
N HIS A 179 2.12 -4.94 -8.86
CA HIS A 179 1.09 -5.98 -8.72
C HIS A 179 0.08 -5.94 -9.87
N PHE A 180 -0.23 -4.76 -10.40
CA PHE A 180 -1.07 -4.61 -11.59
C PHE A 180 -0.44 -5.31 -12.80
N HIS A 181 0.86 -5.13 -13.00
CA HIS A 181 1.62 -5.77 -14.08
C HIS A 181 1.84 -7.27 -13.82
N GLY A 182 2.18 -7.66 -12.59
CA GLY A 182 2.65 -9.00 -12.23
C GLY A 182 1.71 -10.16 -12.56
N MET A 183 0.39 -9.90 -12.61
CA MET A 183 -0.63 -10.87 -13.02
C MET A 183 -1.46 -10.39 -14.21
N ASP A 184 -0.90 -9.51 -15.04
CA ASP A 184 -1.51 -9.02 -16.28
C ASP A 184 -2.92 -8.45 -16.04
N SER A 185 -3.10 -7.64 -15.00
CA SER A 185 -4.35 -6.91 -14.77
C SER A 185 -4.71 -6.06 -15.98
N LYS A 186 -5.98 -6.06 -16.39
CA LYS A 186 -6.38 -5.42 -17.65
C LYS A 186 -6.68 -3.95 -17.44
N ILE A 187 -6.13 -3.11 -18.31
CA ILE A 187 -6.42 -1.68 -18.32
C ILE A 187 -7.91 -1.39 -18.53
N ASP A 188 -8.60 -2.26 -19.29
CA ASP A 188 -10.04 -2.18 -19.48
C ASP A 188 -10.86 -2.36 -18.20
N ASP A 189 -10.35 -3.12 -17.23
CA ASP A 189 -11.00 -3.28 -15.92
C ASP A 189 -10.76 -2.04 -15.07
N LEU A 190 -9.56 -1.47 -15.12
CA LEU A 190 -9.28 -0.17 -14.50
C LEU A 190 -10.15 0.94 -15.10
N ALA A 191 -10.34 0.96 -16.42
CA ALA A 191 -11.13 1.97 -17.12
C ALA A 191 -12.63 1.95 -16.77
N LYS A 192 -13.13 0.84 -16.20
CA LYS A 192 -14.52 0.71 -15.73
C LYS A 192 -14.70 1.06 -14.25
N ALA A 193 -13.60 1.28 -13.54
CA ALA A 193 -13.63 1.52 -12.10
C ALA A 193 -14.11 2.94 -11.75
N ASP A 194 -14.73 3.08 -10.58
CA ASP A 194 -14.93 4.39 -9.96
C ASP A 194 -13.61 4.84 -9.32
N GLY A 195 -13.02 5.91 -9.84
CA GLY A 195 -11.76 6.45 -9.32
C GLY A 195 -11.81 6.83 -7.83
N LYS A 196 -13.00 7.06 -7.27
CA LYS A 196 -13.17 7.32 -5.83
C LYS A 196 -12.88 6.10 -4.96
N LYS A 197 -12.92 4.89 -5.54
CA LYS A 197 -12.60 3.64 -4.84
C LYS A 197 -11.12 3.28 -4.88
N ILE A 198 -10.30 4.03 -5.59
CA ILE A 198 -8.83 3.87 -5.59
C ILE A 198 -8.26 4.90 -4.63
N PHE A 199 -7.82 4.44 -3.45
CA PHE A 199 -7.41 5.34 -2.35
C PHE A 199 -5.94 5.71 -2.40
N ILE A 200 -5.08 4.79 -2.84
CA ILE A 200 -3.63 4.97 -2.93
C ILE A 200 -3.15 4.33 -4.24
N VAL A 201 -2.11 4.90 -4.82
CA VAL A 201 -1.35 4.28 -5.91
C VAL A 201 0.06 4.07 -5.42
N HIS A 202 0.51 2.81 -5.35
CA HIS A 202 1.92 2.48 -5.16
C HIS A 202 2.65 2.60 -6.49
N LEU A 203 3.60 3.51 -6.50
CA LEU A 203 4.41 3.84 -7.67
C LEU A 203 5.73 3.07 -7.61
N ASN A 204 5.97 2.29 -8.62
CA ASN A 204 7.17 1.47 -8.84
C ASN A 204 7.25 1.11 -10.32
N ASP A 205 8.28 0.37 -10.70
CA ASP A 205 8.46 -0.25 -11.99
C ASP A 205 9.03 -1.66 -11.79
N THR A 206 9.32 -2.42 -12.84
CA THR A 206 9.84 -3.78 -12.70
C THR A 206 10.73 -4.20 -13.86
N GLU A 207 11.55 -5.23 -13.60
CA GLU A 207 12.27 -5.97 -14.65
C GLU A 207 11.29 -6.58 -15.66
N ASP A 208 11.74 -6.77 -16.89
CA ASP A 208 10.97 -7.41 -17.97
C ASP A 208 11.09 -8.95 -17.88
N PHE A 209 10.43 -9.51 -16.85
CA PHE A 209 10.33 -10.95 -16.67
C PHE A 209 8.93 -11.46 -17.04
N PRO A 210 8.77 -12.78 -17.31
CA PRO A 210 7.48 -13.35 -17.66
C PRO A 210 6.41 -13.11 -16.58
N ILE A 211 5.20 -12.76 -17.00
CA ILE A 211 4.04 -12.57 -16.13
C ILE A 211 3.86 -13.79 -15.21
N GLY A 212 3.62 -13.54 -13.93
CA GLY A 212 3.48 -14.56 -12.89
C GLY A 212 4.78 -15.11 -12.33
N SER A 213 5.95 -14.69 -12.83
CA SER A 213 7.26 -15.06 -12.28
C SER A 213 7.95 -13.93 -11.51
N LEU A 214 7.40 -12.72 -11.56
CA LEU A 214 7.92 -11.54 -10.87
C LEU A 214 7.82 -11.69 -9.35
N LEU A 215 8.87 -11.25 -8.67
CA LEU A 215 8.98 -11.18 -7.22
C LEU A 215 9.17 -9.72 -6.77
N ASP A 216 8.84 -9.39 -5.54
CA ASP A 216 8.98 -8.02 -5.02
C ASP A 216 10.40 -7.45 -5.17
N GLU A 217 11.42 -8.32 -5.16
CA GLU A 217 12.82 -7.94 -5.38
C GLU A 217 13.14 -7.51 -6.82
N ASP A 218 12.25 -7.74 -7.77
CA ASP A 218 12.39 -7.32 -9.17
C ASP A 218 11.91 -5.88 -9.41
N ARG A 219 11.37 -5.22 -8.39
CA ARG A 219 10.91 -3.82 -8.48
C ARG A 219 12.07 -2.89 -8.81
N LEU A 220 11.79 -1.88 -9.65
CA LEU A 220 12.74 -0.86 -10.11
C LEU A 220 12.22 0.55 -9.78
N TRP A 221 13.14 1.52 -9.84
CA TRP A 221 12.75 2.93 -9.78
C TRP A 221 11.70 3.25 -10.85
N PRO A 222 10.67 4.05 -10.53
CA PRO A 222 9.64 4.43 -11.50
C PRO A 222 10.24 4.98 -12.80
N GLY A 223 9.75 4.48 -13.93
CA GLY A 223 10.18 4.88 -15.25
C GLY A 223 11.50 4.25 -15.74
N THR A 224 12.02 3.23 -15.05
CA THR A 224 13.24 2.52 -15.48
C THR A 224 13.01 1.07 -15.89
N GLY A 225 11.77 0.58 -15.80
CA GLY A 225 11.39 -0.78 -16.14
C GLY A 225 10.44 -0.87 -17.32
N CYS A 226 9.61 -1.93 -17.31
CA CYS A 226 8.74 -2.28 -18.42
C CYS A 226 7.25 -1.92 -18.22
N ILE A 227 6.84 -1.42 -17.04
CA ILE A 227 5.43 -1.11 -16.76
C ILE A 227 4.99 0.10 -17.59
N ASN A 228 3.85 -0.01 -18.26
CA ASN A 228 3.24 1.14 -18.97
C ASN A 228 2.56 2.10 -17.98
N LEU A 229 3.38 2.81 -17.18
CA LEU A 229 2.90 3.76 -16.17
C LEU A 229 2.05 4.89 -16.78
N ASP A 230 2.38 5.33 -17.99
CA ASP A 230 1.63 6.38 -18.69
C ASP A 230 0.17 5.96 -18.93
N GLU A 231 -0.06 4.74 -19.37
CA GLU A 231 -1.40 4.21 -19.62
C GLU A 231 -2.21 4.07 -18.33
N ILE A 232 -1.58 3.59 -17.25
CA ILE A 232 -2.20 3.49 -15.92
C ILE A 232 -2.64 4.89 -15.45
N PHE A 233 -1.74 5.87 -15.45
CA PHE A 233 -2.05 7.23 -14.98
C PHE A 233 -3.06 7.96 -15.88
N GLN A 234 -2.99 7.79 -17.20
CA GLN A 234 -3.99 8.35 -18.10
C GLN A 234 -5.38 7.76 -17.86
N THR A 235 -5.44 6.45 -17.55
CA THR A 235 -6.70 5.79 -17.22
C THR A 235 -7.24 6.26 -15.87
N LEU A 236 -6.39 6.38 -14.85
CA LEU A 236 -6.77 6.94 -13.55
C LEU A 236 -7.36 8.34 -13.67
N LYS A 237 -6.78 9.21 -14.51
CA LYS A 237 -7.36 10.53 -14.81
C LYS A 237 -8.74 10.45 -15.45
N LYS A 238 -8.91 9.58 -16.45
CA LYS A 238 -10.18 9.42 -17.17
C LYS A 238 -11.31 8.96 -16.26
N ILE A 239 -11.03 8.11 -15.26
CA ILE A 239 -12.04 7.62 -14.31
C ILE A 239 -12.24 8.56 -13.11
N GLY A 240 -11.62 9.73 -13.11
CA GLY A 240 -11.80 10.74 -12.06
C GLY A 240 -11.09 10.42 -10.74
N TRP A 241 -9.97 9.69 -10.79
CA TRP A 241 -9.15 9.52 -9.60
C TRP A 241 -8.65 10.86 -9.08
N ALA A 242 -8.97 11.18 -7.83
CA ALA A 242 -8.77 12.49 -7.23
C ALA A 242 -8.11 12.45 -5.83
N GLN A 243 -7.46 11.35 -5.47
CA GLN A 243 -6.79 11.25 -4.16
C GLN A 243 -5.50 12.08 -4.08
N ASP A 244 -4.96 12.45 -5.23
CA ASP A 244 -3.82 13.36 -5.37
C ASP A 244 -2.56 12.93 -4.58
N VAL A 245 -2.39 11.62 -4.38
CA VAL A 245 -1.22 11.06 -3.70
C VAL A 245 -0.78 9.74 -4.32
N VAL A 246 0.51 9.64 -4.60
CA VAL A 246 1.20 8.39 -4.94
C VAL A 246 2.23 8.07 -3.87
N SER A 247 2.54 6.79 -3.67
CA SER A 247 3.51 6.34 -2.67
C SER A 247 4.57 5.47 -3.33
N LEU A 248 5.83 5.80 -3.14
CA LEU A 248 6.96 5.04 -3.67
C LEU A 248 7.17 3.79 -2.84
N GLU A 249 7.00 2.61 -3.43
CA GLU A 249 7.17 1.33 -2.74
C GLU A 249 8.05 0.36 -3.55
N LEU A 250 9.20 0.01 -2.97
CA LEU A 250 10.19 -0.88 -3.57
C LEU A 250 10.72 -1.87 -2.53
N PHE A 251 11.11 -3.07 -2.99
CA PHE A 251 11.68 -4.12 -2.14
C PHE A 251 13.00 -4.65 -2.69
N ARG A 252 13.75 -3.81 -3.43
CA ARG A 252 14.95 -4.24 -4.15
C ARG A 252 16.17 -4.36 -3.26
N PRO A 253 16.82 -5.54 -3.17
CA PRO A 253 17.99 -5.75 -2.31
C PRO A 253 19.19 -4.87 -2.67
N GLU A 254 19.35 -4.48 -3.95
CA GLU A 254 20.40 -3.58 -4.40
C GLU A 254 20.27 -2.20 -3.76
N TYR A 255 19.03 -1.71 -3.61
CA TYR A 255 18.77 -0.40 -3.02
C TYR A 255 19.02 -0.41 -1.51
N TYR A 256 18.83 -1.54 -0.85
CA TYR A 256 19.14 -1.69 0.57
C TYR A 256 20.63 -1.60 0.90
N ARG A 257 21.52 -1.80 -0.09
CA ARG A 257 22.98 -1.65 0.04
C ARG A 257 23.45 -0.22 -0.17
N MET A 258 22.58 0.65 -0.65
CA MET A 258 22.87 2.06 -0.88
C MET A 258 22.85 2.84 0.42
N ASN A 259 23.46 4.04 0.40
CA ASN A 259 23.26 5.00 1.49
C ASN A 259 21.79 5.42 1.52
N PRO A 260 21.11 5.40 2.69
CA PRO A 260 19.70 5.80 2.78
C PRO A 260 19.42 7.18 2.17
N ASN A 261 20.32 8.14 2.32
CA ASN A 261 20.18 9.45 1.67
C ASN A 261 20.06 9.34 0.15
N ASP A 262 20.81 8.43 -0.48
CA ASP A 262 20.72 8.23 -1.93
C ASP A 262 19.43 7.53 -2.32
N VAL A 263 18.94 6.57 -1.52
CA VAL A 263 17.64 5.90 -1.74
C VAL A 263 16.51 6.93 -1.78
N TYR A 264 16.44 7.80 -0.78
CA TYR A 264 15.40 8.85 -0.70
C TYR A 264 15.53 9.88 -1.82
N ARG A 265 16.75 10.34 -2.12
CA ARG A 265 16.99 11.31 -3.18
C ARG A 265 16.67 10.76 -4.57
N ILE A 266 17.21 9.58 -4.92
CA ILE A 266 17.01 8.95 -6.23
C ILE A 266 15.56 8.54 -6.41
N GLY A 267 14.94 7.94 -5.38
CA GLY A 267 13.52 7.59 -5.39
C GLY A 267 12.63 8.79 -5.66
N LYS A 268 12.92 9.93 -5.01
CA LYS A 268 12.21 11.20 -5.25
C LYS A 268 12.37 11.68 -6.69
N GLU A 269 13.60 11.69 -7.21
CA GLU A 269 13.91 12.14 -8.58
C GLU A 269 13.13 11.33 -9.63
N HIS A 270 13.10 10.00 -9.50
CA HIS A 270 12.36 9.11 -10.41
C HIS A 270 10.84 9.28 -10.28
N ALA A 271 10.33 9.32 -9.06
CA ALA A 271 8.90 9.51 -8.82
C ALA A 271 8.41 10.86 -9.36
N ASP A 272 9.14 11.95 -9.10
CA ASP A 272 8.81 13.29 -9.61
C ASP A 272 8.83 13.34 -11.14
N ALA A 273 9.76 12.65 -11.80
CA ALA A 273 9.82 12.59 -13.25
C ALA A 273 8.56 11.95 -13.85
N VAL A 274 8.10 10.83 -13.27
CA VAL A 274 6.86 10.15 -13.70
C VAL A 274 5.64 11.01 -13.39
N ILE A 275 5.55 11.60 -12.19
CA ILE A 275 4.45 12.48 -11.80
C ILE A 275 4.36 13.68 -12.77
N LYS A 276 5.48 14.39 -12.99
CA LYS A 276 5.54 15.57 -13.87
C LYS A 276 5.15 15.25 -15.33
N LYS A 277 5.48 14.05 -15.80
CA LYS A 277 5.11 13.60 -17.15
C LYS A 277 3.62 13.37 -17.28
N ASN A 278 2.98 12.91 -16.21
CA ASN A 278 1.60 12.44 -16.24
C ASN A 278 0.59 13.42 -15.65
N PHE A 279 1.00 14.40 -14.86
CA PHE A 279 0.14 15.40 -14.19
C PHE A 279 0.63 16.83 -14.37
#